data_ad1f18607ee046ceb62c2a3c32c9a98b
#
_entry.id   ad1f18607ee046ceb62c2a3c32c9a98b
#
_cell.length_a   1.000
_cell.length_b   1.000
_cell.length_c   1.000
_cell.angle_alpha   90.00
_cell.angle_beta   90.00
_cell.angle_gamma   90.00
#
_symmetry.space_group_name_H-M   'P 1'
#
loop_
_entity.id
_entity.type
_entity.pdbx_description
1 polymer ?
#
loop_
_entity_poly.entity_id
_entity_poly.type
_entity_poly.pdbx_seq_one_letter_code
_entity_poly.pdbx_strand_id
1 'polypeptide(L)'
;LLKAFEYDRGVTHAEFLQSSATGEIFLLEVACRVGGAYIANVLEYACGFNLWREWAKLETATKEHPYRTPKLRKDNAGIALALANTDEPNTDNYNDEEIVYRVKKSRHVGLIFHSKSQKRVEELLSGYSERIANDFLAVAPAKERYDD
;
A
#
# COMPACT_ATOMS: atom_id res chain seq x y z
N LEU A 1 8.80 -11.47 17.75
CA LEU A 1 9.65 -10.93 16.68
C LEU A 1 10.35 -9.63 17.12
N LEU A 2 9.64 -8.51 17.31
CA LEU A 2 10.25 -7.19 17.60
C LEU A 2 11.09 -7.17 18.87
N LYS A 3 10.64 -7.84 19.93
CA LYS A 3 11.45 -8.00 21.16
C LYS A 3 12.80 -8.69 20.94
N ALA A 4 12.87 -9.65 20.01
CA ALA A 4 14.12 -10.34 19.68
C ALA A 4 15.12 -9.45 18.91
N PHE A 5 14.62 -8.35 18.31
CA PHE A 5 15.44 -7.33 17.65
C PHE A 5 15.68 -6.10 18.54
N GLU A 6 15.31 -6.16 19.82
CA GLU A 6 15.40 -5.04 20.76
C GLU A 6 14.76 -3.74 20.23
N TYR A 7 13.71 -3.90 19.43
CA TYR A 7 13.00 -2.78 18.82
C TYR A 7 11.83 -2.35 19.70
N ASP A 8 12.04 -1.26 20.42
CA ASP A 8 11.11 -0.80 21.46
C ASP A 8 10.04 0.14 20.93
N ARG A 9 10.36 0.92 19.87
CA ARG A 9 9.52 2.01 19.42
C ARG A 9 9.71 2.33 17.95
N GLY A 10 8.61 2.65 17.24
CA GLY A 10 8.66 3.06 15.84
C GLY A 10 7.59 2.36 14.99
N VAL A 11 7.81 2.35 13.68
CA VAL A 11 6.95 1.69 12.69
C VAL A 11 7.72 0.57 12.02
N THR A 12 7.07 -0.56 11.83
CA THR A 12 7.65 -1.70 11.10
C THR A 12 6.77 -2.10 9.93
N HIS A 13 7.40 -2.59 8.88
CA HIS A 13 6.77 -3.28 7.77
C HIS A 13 7.25 -4.73 7.79
N ALA A 14 6.35 -5.67 8.01
CA ALA A 14 6.65 -7.09 8.05
C ALA A 14 5.90 -7.81 6.93
N GLU A 15 6.59 -8.64 6.19
CA GLU A 15 6.05 -9.44 5.10
C GLU A 15 6.04 -10.91 5.48
N PHE A 16 4.96 -11.59 5.14
CA PHE A 16 4.72 -12.99 5.44
C PHE A 16 4.23 -13.73 4.20
N LEU A 17 4.61 -14.99 4.09
CA LEU A 17 4.06 -15.92 3.12
C LEU A 17 3.13 -16.90 3.85
N GLN A 18 1.99 -17.19 3.25
CA GLN A 18 1.10 -18.25 3.72
C GLN A 18 1.11 -19.41 2.74
N SER A 19 1.38 -20.60 3.24
CA SER A 19 1.25 -21.83 2.44
C SER A 19 -0.21 -22.04 2.05
N SER A 20 -0.48 -22.15 0.76
CA SER A 20 -1.82 -22.49 0.25
C SER A 20 -2.24 -23.93 0.59
N ALA A 21 -1.30 -24.82 0.83
CA ALA A 21 -1.56 -26.23 1.14
C ALA A 21 -1.83 -26.47 2.62
N THR A 22 -1.08 -25.81 3.52
CA THR A 22 -1.13 -26.06 4.97
C THR A 22 -1.72 -24.91 5.79
N GLY A 23 -1.79 -23.70 5.22
CA GLY A 23 -2.16 -22.48 5.93
C GLY A 23 -1.05 -21.91 6.84
N GLU A 24 0.11 -22.56 6.92
CA GLU A 24 1.23 -22.11 7.75
C GLU A 24 1.76 -20.76 7.26
N ILE A 25 2.17 -19.94 8.23
CA ILE A 25 2.66 -18.58 7.98
C ILE A 25 4.17 -18.54 8.23
N PHE A 26 4.91 -18.06 7.23
CA PHE A 26 6.36 -17.90 7.26
C PHE A 26 6.69 -16.41 7.19
N LEU A 27 7.58 -15.95 8.07
CA LEU A 27 8.13 -14.61 7.96
C LEU A 27 9.05 -14.54 6.74
N LEU A 28 8.79 -13.57 5.86
CA LEU A 28 9.65 -13.29 4.72
C LEU A 28 10.69 -12.23 5.07
N GLU A 29 10.21 -11.07 5.51
CA GLU A 29 11.09 -9.96 5.86
C GLU A 29 10.44 -9.06 6.92
N VAL A 30 11.27 -8.32 7.67
CA VAL A 30 10.83 -7.21 8.51
C VAL A 30 11.79 -6.04 8.37
N ALA A 31 11.23 -4.85 8.18
CA ALA A 31 11.99 -3.61 8.10
C ALA A 31 11.45 -2.58 9.10
N CYS A 32 12.35 -1.86 9.78
CA CYS A 32 12.01 -0.77 10.72
C CYS A 32 11.73 0.52 9.93
N ARG A 33 10.66 0.53 9.16
CA ARG A 33 10.22 1.65 8.32
C ARG A 33 8.75 1.55 7.97
N VAL A 34 8.20 2.62 7.45
CA VAL A 34 6.87 2.60 6.79
C VAL A 34 6.94 1.79 5.50
N GLY A 35 5.92 0.99 5.22
CA GLY A 35 5.80 0.25 3.97
C GLY A 35 5.75 1.16 2.74
N GLY A 36 6.37 0.72 1.65
CA GLY A 36 6.39 1.40 0.36
C GLY A 36 5.06 1.31 -0.41
N ALA A 37 5.12 1.60 -1.71
CA ALA A 37 4.01 1.40 -2.66
C ALA A 37 2.65 1.98 -2.20
N TYR A 38 2.66 3.14 -1.56
CA TYR A 38 1.47 3.83 -1.02
C TYR A 38 0.71 3.07 0.09
N ILE A 39 1.29 2.07 0.73
CA ILE A 39 0.65 1.33 1.83
C ILE A 39 0.20 2.27 2.96
N ALA A 40 1.01 3.28 3.31
CA ALA A 40 0.63 4.28 4.31
C ALA A 40 -0.62 5.09 3.92
N ASN A 41 -0.78 5.38 2.64
CA ASN A 41 -1.96 6.09 2.11
C ASN A 41 -3.21 5.18 2.17
N VAL A 42 -3.07 3.91 1.78
CA VAL A 42 -4.17 2.93 1.87
C VAL A 42 -4.65 2.80 3.31
N LEU A 43 -3.73 2.67 4.27
CA LEU A 43 -4.07 2.61 5.70
C LEU A 43 -4.75 3.90 6.18
N GLU A 44 -4.28 5.07 5.76
CA GLU A 44 -4.91 6.34 6.13
C GLU A 44 -6.35 6.43 5.62
N TYR A 45 -6.62 6.02 4.38
CA TYR A 45 -7.97 5.99 3.86
C TYR A 45 -8.86 4.96 4.56
N ALA A 46 -8.35 3.79 4.87
CA ALA A 46 -9.10 2.73 5.57
C ALA A 46 -9.40 3.09 7.02
N CYS A 47 -8.41 3.51 7.79
CA CYS A 47 -8.54 3.64 9.24
C CYS A 47 -8.28 5.05 9.79
N GLY A 48 -7.89 6.02 8.97
CA GLY A 48 -7.58 7.38 9.41
C GLY A 48 -6.19 7.52 10.04
N PHE A 49 -5.34 6.50 9.91
CA PHE A 49 -4.05 6.41 10.56
C PHE A 49 -2.91 6.56 9.54
N ASN A 50 -2.33 7.75 9.46
CA ASN A 50 -1.16 7.98 8.61
C ASN A 50 0.12 7.57 9.36
N LEU A 51 0.77 6.50 8.90
CA LEU A 51 1.95 5.93 9.56
C LEU A 51 3.12 6.92 9.67
N TRP A 52 3.36 7.78 8.67
CA TRP A 52 4.42 8.78 8.71
C TRP A 52 4.15 9.84 9.78
N ARG A 53 2.93 10.36 9.81
CA ARG A 53 2.51 11.34 10.81
C ARG A 53 2.55 10.78 12.24
N GLU A 54 2.07 9.55 12.41
CA GLU A 54 2.03 8.92 13.72
C GLU A 54 3.43 8.52 14.20
N TRP A 55 4.30 8.10 13.30
CA TRP A 55 5.70 7.85 13.62
C TRP A 55 6.41 9.14 14.08
N ALA A 56 6.24 10.24 13.36
CA ALA A 56 6.80 11.53 13.80
C ALA A 56 6.29 11.95 15.19
N LYS A 57 5.00 11.79 15.48
CA LYS A 57 4.43 12.06 16.82
C LYS A 57 5.00 11.13 17.88
N LEU A 58 5.21 9.87 17.56
CA LEU A 58 5.78 8.89 18.47
C LEU A 58 7.23 9.26 18.82
N GLU A 59 8.04 9.66 17.84
CA GLU A 59 9.44 10.02 18.04
C GLU A 59 9.61 11.35 18.84
N THR A 60 8.66 12.27 18.68
CA THR A 60 8.67 13.56 19.39
C THR A 60 7.94 13.53 20.73
N ALA A 61 7.37 12.38 21.12
CA ALA A 61 6.67 12.23 22.40
C ALA A 61 7.63 12.34 23.59
N THR A 62 7.18 13.02 24.65
CA THR A 62 7.89 13.17 25.91
C THR A 62 7.08 12.60 27.09
N LYS A 63 7.65 12.61 28.29
CA LYS A 63 6.91 12.20 29.50
C LYS A 63 5.74 13.16 29.79
N GLU A 64 5.91 14.44 29.50
CA GLU A 64 4.90 15.48 29.67
C GLU A 64 3.83 15.41 28.57
N HIS A 65 4.23 14.99 27.38
CA HIS A 65 3.37 14.85 26.19
C HIS A 65 3.51 13.45 25.58
N PRO A 66 2.95 12.43 26.25
CA PRO A 66 3.07 11.05 25.79
C PRO A 66 2.25 10.82 24.51
N TYR A 67 2.80 10.00 23.61
CA TYR A 67 2.05 9.56 22.43
C TYR A 67 0.79 8.81 22.84
N ARG A 68 -0.31 9.11 22.16
CA ARG A 68 -1.58 8.38 22.29
C ARG A 68 -2.07 7.96 20.92
N THR A 69 -2.29 6.66 20.75
CA THR A 69 -2.87 6.11 19.52
C THR A 69 -4.25 6.72 19.26
N PRO A 70 -4.51 7.30 18.08
CA PRO A 70 -5.81 7.85 17.74
C PRO A 70 -6.86 6.75 17.60
N LYS A 71 -8.14 7.15 17.71
CA LYS A 71 -9.25 6.24 17.40
C LYS A 71 -9.26 5.93 15.91
N LEU A 72 -9.23 4.64 15.58
CA LEU A 72 -9.23 4.17 14.21
C LEU A 72 -10.66 4.01 13.66
N ARG A 73 -10.85 4.35 12.38
CA ARG A 73 -12.02 3.92 11.60
C ARG A 73 -11.87 2.44 11.21
N LYS A 74 -12.97 1.82 10.78
CA LYS A 74 -13.02 0.43 10.30
C LYS A 74 -13.61 0.39 8.89
N ASP A 75 -13.08 1.25 8.02
CA ASP A 75 -13.45 1.25 6.61
C ASP A 75 -12.48 0.34 5.83
N ASN A 76 -12.73 0.17 4.55
CA ASN A 76 -11.89 -0.64 3.67
C ASN A 76 -11.26 0.26 2.61
N ALA A 77 -10.01 0.00 2.28
CA ALA A 77 -9.32 0.64 1.19
C ALA A 77 -8.39 -0.34 0.47
N GLY A 78 -8.11 -0.07 -0.78
CA GLY A 78 -7.20 -0.86 -1.58
C GLY A 78 -6.56 -0.01 -2.66
N ILE A 79 -5.46 -0.49 -3.22
CA ILE A 79 -4.73 0.19 -4.30
C ILE A 79 -4.55 -0.74 -5.50
N ALA A 80 -4.92 -0.27 -6.69
CA ALA A 80 -4.45 -0.82 -7.95
C ALA A 80 -3.27 0.03 -8.41
N LEU A 81 -2.09 -0.56 -8.60
CA LEU A 81 -0.85 0.14 -8.94
C LEU A 81 -0.06 -0.67 -9.96
N ALA A 82 0.41 -0.01 -11.02
CA ALA A 82 1.25 -0.63 -12.04
C ALA A 82 2.27 0.37 -12.61
N LEU A 83 3.29 -0.15 -13.30
CA LEU A 83 4.15 0.65 -14.16
C LEU A 83 3.39 0.98 -15.45
N ALA A 84 3.49 2.25 -15.85
CA ALA A 84 2.87 2.73 -17.07
C ALA A 84 3.86 2.81 -18.23
N ASN A 85 3.35 2.58 -19.44
CA ASN A 85 4.10 2.72 -20.70
C ASN A 85 4.30 4.18 -21.13
N THR A 86 3.68 5.14 -20.41
CA THR A 86 3.80 6.59 -20.63
C THR A 86 4.33 7.27 -19.38
N ASP A 87 4.97 8.42 -19.54
CA ASP A 87 5.52 9.19 -18.43
C ASP A 87 4.42 9.80 -17.55
N GLU A 88 3.31 10.22 -18.14
CA GLU A 88 2.18 10.84 -17.46
C GLU A 88 0.87 10.11 -17.82
N PRO A 89 0.57 8.98 -17.16
CA PRO A 89 -0.65 8.23 -17.41
C PRO A 89 -1.89 9.05 -16.99
N ASN A 90 -2.81 9.28 -17.93
CA ASN A 90 -4.06 9.99 -17.66
C ASN A 90 -5.15 9.00 -17.26
N THR A 91 -5.69 9.16 -16.05
CA THR A 91 -6.76 8.34 -15.49
C THR A 91 -8.09 9.10 -15.35
N ASP A 92 -8.29 10.22 -16.06
CA ASP A 92 -9.49 11.08 -15.92
C ASP A 92 -10.78 10.35 -16.32
N ASN A 93 -10.69 9.33 -17.19
CA ASN A 93 -11.82 8.48 -17.58
C ASN A 93 -12.22 7.44 -16.52
N TYR A 94 -11.54 7.38 -15.38
CA TYR A 94 -11.81 6.47 -14.27
C TYR A 94 -12.59 7.23 -13.19
N ASN A 95 -13.92 7.09 -13.16
CA ASN A 95 -14.81 8.04 -12.50
C ASN A 95 -15.65 7.47 -11.35
N ASP A 96 -15.30 6.28 -10.81
CA ASP A 96 -16.00 5.78 -9.62
C ASP A 96 -15.76 6.70 -8.42
N GLU A 97 -16.82 6.97 -7.66
CA GLU A 97 -16.80 7.89 -6.51
C GLU A 97 -15.90 7.43 -5.36
N GLU A 98 -15.61 6.14 -5.31
CA GLU A 98 -14.70 5.54 -4.32
C GLU A 98 -13.23 5.77 -4.63
N ILE A 99 -12.87 6.38 -5.77
CA ILE A 99 -11.48 6.76 -6.07
C ILE A 99 -11.11 7.97 -5.22
N VAL A 100 -10.34 7.76 -4.18
CA VAL A 100 -9.95 8.80 -3.21
C VAL A 100 -8.55 9.36 -3.45
N TYR A 101 -7.73 8.68 -4.25
CA TYR A 101 -6.39 9.12 -4.58
C TYR A 101 -5.95 8.60 -5.94
N ARG A 102 -5.24 9.46 -6.69
CA ARG A 102 -4.58 9.12 -7.96
C ARG A 102 -3.08 9.30 -7.79
N VAL A 103 -2.31 8.28 -8.14
CA VAL A 103 -0.84 8.33 -8.07
C VAL A 103 -0.30 9.35 -9.06
N LYS A 104 0.51 10.29 -8.56
CA LYS A 104 1.20 11.32 -9.35
C LYS A 104 2.70 11.04 -9.32
N LYS A 105 3.12 10.06 -10.10
CA LYS A 105 4.52 9.69 -10.23
C LYS A 105 4.79 9.26 -11.66
N SER A 106 5.85 9.79 -12.27
CA SER A 106 6.25 9.43 -13.63
C SER A 106 6.30 7.92 -13.81
N ARG A 107 5.74 7.44 -14.91
CA ARG A 107 5.66 6.03 -15.30
C ARG A 107 4.96 5.11 -14.31
N HIS A 108 4.11 5.67 -13.45
CA HIS A 108 3.29 4.89 -12.53
C HIS A 108 1.83 5.29 -12.69
N VAL A 109 0.97 4.32 -12.86
CA VAL A 109 -0.48 4.47 -12.80
C VAL A 109 -0.98 3.78 -11.55
N GLY A 110 -1.83 4.48 -10.79
CA GLY A 110 -2.40 3.86 -9.58
C GLY A 110 -3.55 4.68 -9.00
N LEU A 111 -4.48 3.95 -8.41
CA LEU A 111 -5.70 4.48 -7.80
C LEU A 111 -5.90 3.84 -6.43
N ILE A 112 -6.19 4.65 -5.42
CA ILE A 112 -6.65 4.14 -4.12
C ILE A 112 -8.16 4.28 -4.08
N PHE A 113 -8.82 3.19 -3.72
CA PHE A 113 -10.26 3.08 -3.49
C PHE A 113 -10.55 3.01 -2.00
N HIS A 114 -11.63 3.64 -1.58
CA HIS A 114 -12.12 3.61 -0.21
C HIS A 114 -13.62 3.33 -0.20
N SER A 115 -14.06 2.42 0.66
CA SER A 115 -15.48 2.14 0.88
C SER A 115 -15.71 1.57 2.28
N LYS A 116 -16.93 1.69 2.77
CA LYS A 116 -17.38 0.94 3.97
C LYS A 116 -17.61 -0.54 3.66
N SER A 117 -17.77 -0.91 2.39
CA SER A 117 -17.97 -2.27 1.92
C SER A 117 -16.65 -2.87 1.41
N GLN A 118 -16.18 -3.93 2.06
CA GLN A 118 -15.03 -4.71 1.60
C GLN A 118 -15.26 -5.26 0.18
N LYS A 119 -16.43 -5.86 -0.05
CA LYS A 119 -16.81 -6.42 -1.35
C LYS A 119 -16.70 -5.37 -2.47
N ARG A 120 -17.14 -4.12 -2.20
CA ARG A 120 -17.05 -3.04 -3.20
C ARG A 120 -15.59 -2.68 -3.51
N VAL A 121 -14.72 -2.64 -2.51
CA VAL A 121 -13.28 -2.42 -2.74
C VAL A 121 -12.67 -3.55 -3.57
N GLU A 122 -13.00 -4.81 -3.29
CA GLU A 122 -12.53 -5.98 -4.05
C GLU A 122 -13.00 -5.94 -5.52
N GLU A 123 -14.26 -5.59 -5.77
CA GLU A 123 -14.82 -5.41 -7.12
C GLU A 123 -14.06 -4.32 -7.90
N LEU A 124 -13.82 -3.17 -7.26
CA LEU A 124 -13.06 -2.06 -7.85
C LEU A 124 -11.62 -2.47 -8.14
N LEU A 125 -10.94 -3.12 -7.20
CA LEU A 125 -9.57 -3.60 -7.39
C LEU A 125 -9.48 -4.55 -8.59
N SER A 126 -10.38 -5.52 -8.69
CA SER A 126 -10.40 -6.46 -9.81
C SER A 126 -10.63 -5.74 -11.14
N GLY A 127 -11.69 -4.93 -11.24
CA GLY A 127 -12.05 -4.24 -12.47
C GLY A 127 -11.00 -3.23 -12.93
N TYR A 128 -10.44 -2.45 -12.00
CA TYR A 128 -9.44 -1.45 -12.34
C TYR A 128 -8.05 -2.05 -12.59
N SER A 129 -7.70 -3.17 -11.96
CA SER A 129 -6.45 -3.88 -12.29
C SER A 129 -6.45 -4.35 -13.74
N GLU A 130 -7.56 -4.88 -14.23
CA GLU A 130 -7.71 -5.29 -15.63
C GLU A 130 -7.67 -4.07 -16.57
N ARG A 131 -8.41 -2.99 -16.25
CA ARG A 131 -8.41 -1.76 -17.05
C ARG A 131 -7.03 -1.13 -17.14
N ILE A 132 -6.33 -1.00 -16.00
CA ILE A 132 -4.97 -0.46 -15.93
C ILE A 132 -4.01 -1.32 -16.75
N ALA A 133 -4.14 -2.63 -16.70
CA ALA A 133 -3.30 -3.53 -17.50
C ALA A 133 -3.51 -3.31 -19.01
N ASN A 134 -4.76 -3.14 -19.44
CA ASN A 134 -5.07 -2.90 -20.85
C ASN A 134 -4.65 -1.50 -21.32
N ASP A 135 -4.85 -0.47 -20.49
CA ASP A 135 -4.66 0.92 -20.92
C ASP A 135 -3.20 1.39 -20.77
N PHE A 136 -2.47 0.88 -19.78
CA PHE A 136 -1.19 1.47 -19.35
C PHE A 136 -0.02 0.51 -19.15
N LEU A 137 -0.22 -0.82 -19.12
CA LEU A 137 0.83 -1.72 -18.68
C LEU A 137 2.09 -1.58 -19.53
N ALA A 138 3.21 -1.29 -18.88
CA ALA A 138 4.52 -1.36 -19.49
C ALA A 138 4.96 -2.84 -19.59
N VAL A 139 5.05 -3.36 -20.79
CA VAL A 139 5.66 -4.67 -21.02
C VAL A 139 7.18 -4.47 -21.02
N ALA A 140 7.87 -5.03 -20.04
CA ALA A 140 9.33 -5.05 -20.07
C ALA A 140 9.78 -5.91 -21.27
N PRO A 141 10.73 -5.42 -22.09
CA PRO A 141 11.31 -6.28 -23.14
C PRO A 141 11.89 -7.54 -22.49
N ALA A 142 11.77 -8.66 -23.17
CA ALA A 142 12.40 -9.90 -22.72
C ALA A 142 13.89 -9.62 -22.50
N LYS A 143 14.44 -10.07 -21.35
CA LYS A 143 15.88 -9.99 -21.13
C LYS A 143 16.55 -10.76 -22.24
N GLU A 144 17.42 -10.10 -23.00
CA GLU A 144 18.34 -10.81 -23.90
C GLU A 144 19.09 -11.83 -23.05
N ARG A 145 19.11 -13.09 -23.49
CA ARG A 145 19.99 -14.08 -22.89
C ARG A 145 21.41 -13.60 -23.07
N TYR A 146 22.11 -13.39 -21.98
CA TYR A 146 23.56 -13.30 -22.06
C TYR A 146 24.02 -14.70 -22.51
N ASP A 147 24.54 -14.81 -23.74
CA ASP A 147 25.27 -15.98 -24.17
C ASP A 147 26.57 -16.00 -23.33
N ASP A 148 26.72 -17.06 -22.50
CA ASP A 148 27.95 -17.34 -21.73
C ASP A 148 29.09 -17.77 -22.66
#